data_7e2d52ef4a8e7d3682d401b7fbfefd91
#
_entry.id   7e2d52ef4a8e7d3682d401b7fbfefd91
#
_cell.length_a   1.000
_cell.length_b   1.000
_cell.length_c   1.000
_cell.angle_alpha   90.00
_cell.angle_beta   90.00
_cell.angle_gamma   90.00
#
_symmetry.space_group_name_H-M   'P 1'
#
loop_
_entity.id
_entity.type
_entity.pdbx_description
1 polymer ?
#
loop_
_entity_poly.entity_id
_entity_poly.type
_entity_poly.pdbx_seq_one_letter_code
_entity_poly.pdbx_strand_id
1 'polypeptide(L)'
;MAYDKIITIRARLDDCLRYIPIPAIYSPEQMKLAINPGFGDAEAFAGIATEIAHARFHAKGYNQNYTREDYELDAQSVGYMICRRFGVPCEAPDTSNLAALYDGFEPQDRRQALGQIQDMAQKIGGSIEKAISPQVRNRNMNRNAR
;
A
#
# COMPACT_ATOMS: atom_id res chain seq x y z
N MET A 1 -26.80 5.14 -5.91
CA MET A 1 -25.78 6.13 -5.55
C MET A 1 -24.49 5.44 -5.12
N ALA A 2 -23.34 6.07 -5.32
CA ALA A 2 -22.04 5.48 -4.98
C ALA A 2 -21.91 5.08 -3.50
N TYR A 3 -22.57 5.81 -2.61
CA TYR A 3 -22.58 5.56 -1.17
C TYR A 3 -23.22 4.22 -0.80
N ASP A 4 -24.35 3.89 -1.41
CA ASP A 4 -25.07 2.63 -1.16
C ASP A 4 -24.26 1.41 -1.66
N LYS A 5 -23.49 1.58 -2.74
CA LYS A 5 -22.58 0.54 -3.24
C LYS A 5 -21.42 0.29 -2.29
N ILE A 6 -20.90 1.34 -1.66
CA ILE A 6 -19.82 1.23 -0.66
C ILE A 6 -20.31 0.49 0.58
N ILE A 7 -21.51 0.80 1.07
CA ILE A 7 -22.11 0.12 2.23
C ILE A 7 -22.41 -1.34 1.92
N THR A 8 -22.93 -1.66 0.75
CA THR A 8 -23.23 -3.04 0.33
C THR A 8 -21.95 -3.85 0.15
N ILE A 9 -20.88 -3.25 -0.38
CA ILE A 9 -19.57 -3.87 -0.50
C ILE A 9 -18.98 -4.10 0.89
N ARG A 10 -19.10 -3.15 1.80
CA ARG A 10 -18.63 -3.27 3.19
C ARG A 10 -19.34 -4.42 3.93
N ALA A 11 -20.64 -4.55 3.81
CA ALA A 11 -21.40 -5.64 4.43
C ALA A 11 -21.01 -7.03 3.88
N ARG A 12 -20.79 -7.16 2.58
CA ARG A 12 -20.34 -8.41 1.96
C ARG A 12 -18.89 -8.76 2.29
N LEU A 13 -18.06 -7.76 2.47
CA LEU A 13 -16.66 -7.90 2.87
C LEU A 13 -16.56 -8.26 4.35
N ASP A 14 -17.40 -7.72 5.22
CA ASP A 14 -17.44 -8.08 6.63
C ASP A 14 -17.75 -9.57 6.82
N ASP A 15 -18.60 -10.16 5.97
CA ASP A 15 -18.88 -11.59 6.00
C ASP A 15 -17.69 -12.43 5.49
N CYS A 16 -17.00 -11.99 4.45
CA CYS A 16 -15.83 -12.68 3.92
C CYS A 16 -14.58 -12.49 4.80
N LEU A 17 -14.39 -11.31 5.38
CA LEU A 17 -13.22 -10.96 6.17
C LEU A 17 -13.27 -11.49 7.61
N ARG A 18 -14.43 -11.93 8.11
CA ARG A 18 -14.54 -12.61 9.42
C ARG A 18 -13.65 -13.84 9.54
N TYR A 19 -13.34 -14.48 8.43
CA TYR A 19 -12.54 -15.71 8.38
C TYR A 19 -11.10 -15.50 7.93
N ILE A 20 -10.74 -14.29 7.52
CA ILE A 20 -9.37 -13.95 7.08
C ILE A 20 -8.78 -12.97 8.09
N PRO A 21 -7.77 -13.38 8.88
CA PRO A 21 -7.18 -12.52 9.93
C PRO A 21 -6.19 -11.52 9.34
N ILE A 22 -6.64 -10.71 8.38
CA ILE A 22 -5.83 -9.67 7.74
C ILE A 22 -6.53 -8.31 7.85
N PRO A 23 -5.78 -7.23 8.10
CA PRO A 23 -6.34 -5.89 8.28
C PRO A 23 -6.86 -5.26 6.98
N ALA A 24 -6.30 -5.60 5.84
CA ALA A 24 -6.70 -5.08 4.54
C ALA A 24 -6.34 -6.04 3.42
N ILE A 25 -7.03 -5.93 2.28
CA ILE A 25 -6.71 -6.67 1.07
C ILE A 25 -7.09 -5.86 -0.18
N TYR A 26 -6.22 -5.87 -1.17
CA TYR A 26 -6.48 -5.35 -2.50
C TYR A 26 -6.90 -6.48 -3.45
N SER A 27 -8.02 -6.28 -4.14
CA SER A 27 -8.48 -7.18 -5.20
C SER A 27 -8.12 -6.60 -6.58
N PRO A 28 -7.19 -7.22 -7.31
CA PRO A 28 -6.81 -6.76 -8.65
C PRO A 28 -7.97 -6.82 -9.65
N GLU A 29 -8.81 -7.85 -9.56
CA GLU A 29 -9.95 -8.05 -10.46
C GLU A 29 -11.00 -6.95 -10.34
N GLN A 30 -11.23 -6.49 -9.12
CA GLN A 30 -12.22 -5.44 -8.82
C GLN A 30 -11.59 -4.04 -8.74
N MET A 31 -10.26 -3.95 -8.70
CA MET A 31 -9.51 -2.71 -8.44
C MET A 31 -10.00 -1.99 -7.15
N LYS A 32 -10.23 -2.76 -6.09
CA LYS A 32 -10.78 -2.26 -4.82
C LYS A 32 -9.94 -2.71 -3.64
N LEU A 33 -9.82 -1.81 -2.68
CA LEU A 33 -9.22 -2.07 -1.38
C LEU A 33 -10.33 -2.32 -0.35
N ALA A 34 -10.24 -3.45 0.34
CA ALA A 34 -11.10 -3.79 1.47
C ALA A 34 -10.33 -3.62 2.78
N ILE A 35 -10.97 -3.04 3.79
CA ILE A 35 -10.40 -2.82 5.12
C ILE A 35 -11.21 -3.60 6.13
N ASN A 36 -10.54 -4.36 6.99
CA ASN A 36 -11.16 -5.04 8.11
C ASN A 36 -11.16 -4.13 9.35
N PRO A 37 -12.32 -3.69 9.85
CA PRO A 37 -12.39 -2.78 10.99
C PRO A 37 -12.06 -3.43 12.33
N GLY A 38 -11.87 -4.75 12.38
CA GLY A 38 -11.60 -5.51 13.61
C GLY A 38 -10.15 -5.45 14.11
N PHE A 39 -9.26 -4.76 13.40
CA PHE A 39 -7.85 -4.61 13.77
C PHE A 39 -7.56 -3.27 14.45
N GLY A 40 -6.50 -3.23 15.28
CA GLY A 40 -6.00 -1.99 15.87
C GLY A 40 -5.44 -1.02 14.83
N ASP A 41 -5.27 0.25 15.22
CA ASP A 41 -4.88 1.33 14.29
C ASP A 41 -3.52 1.07 13.63
N ALA A 42 -2.53 0.58 14.38
CA ALA A 42 -1.19 0.29 13.85
C ALA A 42 -1.21 -0.84 12.81
N GLU A 43 -1.92 -1.93 13.12
CA GLU A 43 -2.06 -3.08 12.21
C GLU A 43 -2.86 -2.70 10.97
N ALA A 44 -3.93 -1.93 11.13
CA ALA A 44 -4.73 -1.40 10.04
C ALA A 44 -3.89 -0.49 9.13
N PHE A 45 -3.12 0.42 9.69
CA PHE A 45 -2.25 1.32 8.94
C PHE A 45 -1.21 0.53 8.12
N ALA A 46 -0.53 -0.42 8.75
CA ALA A 46 0.48 -1.26 8.09
C ALA A 46 -0.13 -2.09 6.94
N GLY A 47 -1.26 -2.72 7.19
CA GLY A 47 -1.98 -3.51 6.18
C GLY A 47 -2.46 -2.66 5.02
N ILE A 48 -3.06 -1.50 5.30
CA ILE A 48 -3.52 -0.57 4.26
C ILE A 48 -2.34 -0.06 3.42
N ALA A 49 -1.22 0.31 4.04
CA ALA A 49 -0.03 0.77 3.33
C ALA A 49 0.51 -0.28 2.37
N THR A 50 0.59 -1.54 2.80
CA THR A 50 1.01 -2.67 1.96
C THR A 50 0.05 -2.90 0.79
N GLU A 51 -1.24 -2.88 1.05
CA GLU A 51 -2.25 -3.11 0.00
C GLU A 51 -2.38 -1.94 -0.98
N ILE A 52 -2.15 -0.71 -0.54
CA ILE A 52 -2.01 0.44 -1.46
C ILE A 52 -0.80 0.24 -2.38
N ALA A 53 0.31 -0.28 -1.87
CA ALA A 53 1.47 -0.60 -2.68
C ALA A 53 1.12 -1.64 -3.76
N HIS A 54 0.42 -2.73 -3.41
CA HIS A 54 -0.10 -3.68 -4.39
C HIS A 54 -0.96 -3.02 -5.47
N ALA A 55 -1.90 -2.17 -5.06
CA ALA A 55 -2.75 -1.44 -5.99
C ALA A 55 -1.95 -0.55 -6.94
N ARG A 56 -0.92 0.10 -6.46
CA ARG A 56 -0.03 0.96 -7.26
C ARG A 56 0.84 0.15 -8.21
N PHE A 57 1.41 -0.98 -7.78
CA PHE A 57 2.16 -1.87 -8.67
C PHE A 57 1.29 -2.47 -9.76
N HIS A 58 0.02 -2.74 -9.47
CA HIS A 58 -0.95 -3.21 -10.45
C HIS A 58 -1.43 -2.11 -11.41
N ALA A 59 -1.33 -0.85 -11.01
CA ALA A 59 -1.85 0.28 -11.81
C ALA A 59 -1.33 0.26 -13.24
N LYS A 60 -2.23 0.54 -14.18
CA LYS A 60 -1.94 0.57 -15.62
C LYS A 60 -0.79 1.55 -15.93
N GLY A 61 0.23 1.06 -16.61
CA GLY A 61 1.42 1.84 -16.98
C GLY A 61 2.60 1.68 -16.04
N TYR A 62 2.42 1.11 -14.85
CA TYR A 62 3.52 0.81 -13.94
C TYR A 62 4.03 -0.62 -14.15
N ASN A 63 3.13 -1.59 -14.22
CA ASN A 63 3.45 -2.98 -14.58
C ASN A 63 2.24 -3.68 -15.21
N GLN A 64 2.45 -4.21 -16.42
CA GLN A 64 1.40 -4.94 -17.14
C GLN A 64 1.25 -6.39 -16.71
N ASN A 65 2.26 -6.95 -16.06
CA ASN A 65 2.32 -8.36 -15.66
C ASN A 65 2.26 -8.53 -14.15
N TYR A 66 1.53 -7.66 -13.46
CA TYR A 66 1.38 -7.74 -12.03
C TYR A 66 0.74 -9.07 -11.62
N THR A 67 1.39 -9.76 -10.68
CA THR A 67 0.80 -10.82 -9.86
C THR A 67 1.06 -10.51 -8.39
N ARG A 68 0.14 -10.91 -7.52
CA ARG A 68 0.29 -10.66 -6.08
C ARG A 68 1.55 -11.33 -5.53
N GLU A 69 1.80 -12.56 -5.94
CA GLU A 69 2.94 -13.35 -5.48
C GLU A 69 4.29 -12.70 -5.83
N ASP A 70 4.40 -12.20 -7.05
CA ASP A 70 5.64 -11.57 -7.52
C ASP A 70 5.95 -10.24 -6.81
N TYR A 71 4.91 -9.54 -6.36
CA TYR A 71 5.02 -8.22 -5.73
C TYR A 71 4.80 -8.22 -4.22
N GLU A 72 4.60 -9.38 -3.61
CA GLU A 72 4.30 -9.46 -2.17
C GLU A 72 5.42 -8.87 -1.31
N LEU A 73 6.66 -9.25 -1.55
CA LEU A 73 7.82 -8.73 -0.81
C LEU A 73 8.03 -7.23 -1.07
N ASP A 74 7.86 -6.80 -2.30
CA ASP A 74 7.98 -5.40 -2.68
C ASP A 74 6.93 -4.54 -1.98
N ALA A 75 5.68 -4.99 -1.97
CA ALA A 75 4.58 -4.30 -1.31
C ALA A 75 4.75 -4.26 0.21
N GLN A 76 5.17 -5.36 0.83
CA GLN A 76 5.47 -5.41 2.26
C GLN A 76 6.64 -4.47 2.61
N SER A 77 7.65 -4.40 1.77
CA SER A 77 8.78 -3.49 1.94
C SER A 77 8.35 -2.03 1.89
N VAL A 78 7.51 -1.67 0.93
CA VAL A 78 6.91 -0.34 0.84
C VAL A 78 6.09 -0.01 2.09
N GLY A 79 5.23 -0.92 2.51
CA GLY A 79 4.41 -0.76 3.72
C GLY A 79 5.26 -0.57 4.98
N TYR A 80 6.32 -1.35 5.12
CA TYR A 80 7.28 -1.21 6.23
C TYR A 80 7.98 0.15 6.22
N MET A 81 8.46 0.61 5.07
CA MET A 81 9.10 1.92 4.94
C MET A 81 8.16 3.06 5.30
N ILE A 82 6.88 2.97 4.90
CA ILE A 82 5.84 3.94 5.25
C ILE A 82 5.60 3.93 6.76
N CYS A 83 5.46 2.77 7.38
CA CYS A 83 5.30 2.64 8.83
C CYS A 83 6.47 3.27 9.58
N ARG A 84 7.70 3.02 9.15
CA ARG A 84 8.90 3.62 9.75
C ARG A 84 8.92 5.14 9.62
N ARG A 85 8.50 5.67 8.50
CA ARG A 85 8.40 7.12 8.27
C ARG A 85 7.44 7.81 9.24
N PHE A 86 6.30 7.18 9.54
CA PHE A 86 5.27 7.75 10.41
C PHE A 86 5.35 7.25 11.87
N GLY A 87 6.37 6.49 12.22
CA GLY A 87 6.55 5.97 13.57
C GLY A 87 5.49 4.93 13.98
N VAL A 88 4.88 4.24 13.03
CA VAL A 88 3.90 3.19 13.28
C VAL A 88 4.61 1.86 13.54
N PRO A 89 4.32 1.17 14.65
CA PRO A 89 4.87 -0.16 14.91
C PRO A 89 4.46 -1.16 13.83
N CYS A 90 5.43 -1.86 13.28
CA CYS A 90 5.23 -2.81 12.18
C CYS A 90 6.39 -3.81 12.14
N GLU A 91 6.08 -5.05 11.81
CA GLU A 91 7.11 -6.06 11.61
C GLU A 91 7.82 -5.86 10.27
N ALA A 92 9.13 -6.14 10.26
CA ALA A 92 9.91 -6.14 9.02
C ALA A 92 9.46 -7.28 8.10
N PRO A 93 9.53 -7.10 6.77
CA PRO A 93 9.23 -8.16 5.83
C PRO A 93 10.14 -9.38 6.03
N ASP A 94 9.61 -10.57 5.77
CA ASP A 94 10.42 -11.79 5.75
C ASP A 94 11.29 -11.80 4.48
N THR A 95 12.60 -11.72 4.68
CA THR A 95 13.59 -11.73 3.60
C THR A 95 14.28 -13.07 3.40
N SER A 96 13.80 -14.14 4.04
CA SER A 96 14.41 -15.48 3.97
C SER A 96 14.49 -16.02 2.54
N ASN A 97 13.54 -15.69 1.67
CA ASN A 97 13.49 -16.11 0.26
C ASN A 97 14.12 -15.10 -0.72
N LEU A 98 14.77 -14.06 -0.24
CA LEU A 98 15.30 -12.99 -1.07
C LEU A 98 16.25 -13.51 -2.15
N ALA A 99 17.15 -14.42 -1.79
CA ALA A 99 18.10 -15.01 -2.73
C ALA A 99 17.41 -15.78 -3.87
N ALA A 100 16.34 -16.52 -3.55
CA ALA A 100 15.58 -17.28 -4.55
C ALA A 100 14.78 -16.33 -5.48
N LEU A 101 14.19 -15.27 -4.93
CA LEU A 101 13.43 -14.29 -5.72
C LEU A 101 14.30 -13.53 -6.71
N TYR A 102 15.54 -13.26 -6.36
CA TYR A 102 16.48 -12.54 -7.22
C TYR A 102 17.50 -13.46 -7.92
N ASP A 103 17.25 -14.78 -7.89
CA ASP A 103 18.07 -15.71 -8.65
C ASP A 103 17.96 -15.44 -10.15
N GLY A 104 19.10 -15.36 -10.81
CA GLY A 104 19.16 -15.01 -12.24
C GLY A 104 18.96 -13.52 -12.57
N PHE A 105 18.71 -12.67 -11.59
CA PHE A 105 18.65 -11.22 -11.82
C PHE A 105 20.05 -10.62 -11.93
N GLU A 106 20.26 -9.84 -12.98
CA GLU A 106 21.48 -9.04 -13.11
C GLU A 106 21.52 -7.94 -12.02
N PRO A 107 22.74 -7.49 -11.60
CA PRO A 107 22.86 -6.44 -10.59
C PRO A 107 22.10 -5.16 -10.94
N GLN A 108 21.96 -4.86 -12.21
CA GLN A 108 21.22 -3.70 -12.72
C GLN A 108 19.73 -3.83 -12.50
N ASP A 109 19.17 -5.02 -12.71
CA ASP A 109 17.76 -5.29 -12.50
C ASP A 109 17.40 -5.27 -11.01
N ARG A 110 18.29 -5.74 -10.15
CA ARG A 110 18.13 -5.65 -8.68
C ARG A 110 18.08 -4.20 -8.21
N ARG A 111 18.96 -3.34 -8.73
CA ARG A 111 18.96 -1.90 -8.41
C ARG A 111 17.69 -1.23 -8.87
N GLN A 112 17.19 -1.60 -10.04
CA GLN A 112 15.94 -1.07 -10.57
C GLN A 112 14.76 -1.47 -9.69
N ALA A 113 14.68 -2.72 -9.27
CA ALA A 113 13.63 -3.20 -8.37
C ALA A 113 13.65 -2.47 -7.02
N LEU A 114 14.83 -2.29 -6.41
CA LEU A 114 14.98 -1.52 -5.17
C LEU A 114 14.62 -0.05 -5.35
N GLY A 115 14.99 0.55 -6.48
CA GLY A 115 14.61 1.92 -6.83
C GLY A 115 13.11 2.10 -6.95
N GLN A 116 12.41 1.15 -7.52
CA GLN A 116 10.95 1.15 -7.61
C GLN A 116 10.28 1.09 -6.23
N ILE A 117 10.79 0.26 -5.32
CA ILE A 117 10.29 0.17 -3.93
C ILE A 117 10.45 1.51 -3.22
N GLN A 118 11.63 2.12 -3.30
CA GLN A 118 11.91 3.40 -2.67
C GLN A 118 11.04 4.53 -3.24
N ASP A 119 10.92 4.60 -4.54
CA ASP A 119 10.10 5.61 -5.24
C ASP A 119 8.61 5.47 -4.86
N MET A 120 8.12 4.24 -4.82
CA MET A 120 6.74 3.95 -4.40
C MET A 120 6.49 4.38 -2.95
N ALA A 121 7.39 4.04 -2.03
CA ALA A 121 7.29 4.43 -0.62
C ALA A 121 7.31 5.95 -0.45
N GLN A 122 8.13 6.66 -1.19
CA GLN A 122 8.17 8.13 -1.18
C GLN A 122 6.89 8.75 -1.71
N LYS A 123 6.34 8.25 -2.80
CA LYS A 123 5.11 8.75 -3.40
C LYS A 123 3.89 8.55 -2.51
N ILE A 124 3.73 7.35 -1.98
CA ILE A 124 2.61 7.03 -1.07
C ILE A 124 2.78 7.80 0.24
N GLY A 125 3.95 7.76 0.84
CA GLY A 125 4.24 8.48 2.09
C GLY A 125 4.05 9.99 1.96
N GLY A 126 4.46 10.59 0.85
CA GLY A 126 4.22 12.00 0.56
C GLY A 126 2.74 12.34 0.40
N SER A 127 1.94 11.45 -0.19
CA SER A 127 0.49 11.63 -0.31
C SER A 127 -0.20 11.56 1.06
N ILE A 128 0.21 10.64 1.91
CA ILE A 128 -0.29 10.53 3.30
C ILE A 128 0.05 11.79 4.09
N GLU A 129 1.29 12.26 4.03
CA GLU A 129 1.74 13.45 4.73
C GLU A 129 0.94 14.71 4.33
N LYS A 130 0.65 14.87 3.04
CA LYS A 130 -0.21 15.95 2.55
C LYS A 130 -1.64 15.85 3.08
N ALA A 131 -2.16 14.65 3.22
CA ALA A 131 -3.52 14.42 3.69
C ALA A 131 -3.69 14.72 5.18
N ILE A 132 -2.68 14.38 6.01
CA ILE A 132 -2.75 14.54 7.47
C ILE A 132 -2.20 15.88 7.97
N SER A 133 -1.51 16.66 7.13
CA SER A 133 -0.89 17.93 7.51
C SER A 133 -1.76 19.13 7.11
N PRO A 134 -2.62 19.67 7.99
CA PRO A 134 -3.51 20.80 7.67
C PRO A 134 -2.75 22.08 7.30
N GLN A 135 -1.53 22.26 7.79
CA GLN A 135 -0.71 23.46 7.58
C GLN A 135 -0.24 23.62 6.12
N VAL A 136 -0.11 22.53 5.38
CA VAL A 136 0.25 22.60 3.95
C VAL A 136 -0.91 23.10 3.10
N ARG A 137 -2.15 22.79 3.49
CA ARG A 137 -3.37 23.26 2.83
C ARG A 137 -3.53 24.79 2.92
N ASN A 138 -3.26 25.38 4.07
CA ASN A 138 -3.39 26.81 4.29
C ASN A 138 -2.31 27.63 3.57
N ARG A 139 -1.12 27.11 3.39
CA ARG A 139 -0.06 27.79 2.62
C ARG A 139 -0.38 27.91 1.12
N ASN A 140 -1.03 26.90 0.56
CA ASN A 140 -1.42 26.94 -0.84
C ASN A 140 -2.66 27.83 -1.11
N MET A 141 -3.58 27.94 -0.16
CA MET A 141 -4.70 28.86 -0.27
C MET A 141 -4.26 30.32 -0.20
N ASN A 142 -3.30 30.66 0.64
CA ASN A 142 -2.78 32.03 0.74
C ASN A 142 -1.91 32.47 -0.44
N ARG A 143 -1.35 31.55 -1.22
CA ARG A 143 -0.61 31.86 -2.45
C ARG A 143 -1.52 32.18 -3.62
N ASN A 144 -2.73 31.61 -3.66
CA ASN A 144 -3.70 31.86 -4.72
C ASN A 144 -4.65 33.06 -4.42
N ALA A 145 -4.57 33.64 -3.23
CA ALA A 145 -5.36 34.78 -2.82
C ALA A 145 -4.62 36.14 -2.97
N ARG A 146 -3.44 36.14 -3.55
CA ARG A 146 -2.67 37.33 -3.95
C ARG A 146 -2.48 37.33 -5.45
#